data_63de40b6c9008f780ad7504307570407
#
_entry.id   63de40b6c9008f780ad7504307570407
#
_cell.length_a   1.000
_cell.length_b   1.000
_cell.length_c   1.000
_cell.angle_alpha   90.00
_cell.angle_beta   90.00
_cell.angle_gamma   90.00
#
_symmetry.space_group_name_H-M   'P 1'
#
loop_
_entity.id
_entity.type
_entity.pdbx_description
1 polymer ?
#
loop_
_entity_poly.entity_id
_entity_poly.type
_entity_poly.pdbx_seq_one_letter_code
_entity_poly.pdbx_strand_id
1 'polypeptide(L)'
;VVHGHGLQSLLLATLLAGAFQVLFGLLRLQSMMRFVSREVEMGFVNALAILIFSAQIPQMLHVTWHTYALIALGLAIVYLLPRLRTAVPSPLICILVLTGISLAVPMPIHVVADLGALPTGLPHLTWPQVPLTWSTFQIVLPYAFAMAMVGLLESLMTATVVDELTDTHSSKRMECTGLGISNIFVGLFGGMAGCGMIGQTVGNLRYGGRGRLSTFTAGAFLLLLLVAMHRFVAQVPVAALVAIMIMVSISTFSWSSLRELVAHPKL
;
A
#
# COMPACT_ATOMS: atom_id res chain seq x y z
N VAL A 1 -11.73 2.98 11.94
CA VAL A 1 -11.64 4.34 12.50
C VAL A 1 -12.55 5.29 11.74
N VAL A 2 -12.39 5.44 10.40
CA VAL A 2 -13.11 6.45 9.62
C VAL A 2 -14.64 6.28 9.69
N HIS A 3 -15.16 5.05 9.50
CA HIS A 3 -16.60 4.78 9.53
C HIS A 3 -17.27 5.07 10.89
N GLY A 4 -16.52 4.96 12.00
CA GLY A 4 -17.09 5.18 13.32
C GLY A 4 -16.72 6.54 13.95
N HIS A 5 -15.57 7.13 13.58
CA HIS A 5 -15.01 8.27 14.32
C HIS A 5 -14.49 9.40 13.40
N GLY A 6 -14.70 9.30 12.10
CA GLY A 6 -14.35 10.31 11.12
C GLY A 6 -12.86 10.35 10.71
N LEU A 7 -12.57 11.14 9.68
CA LEU A 7 -11.24 11.28 9.09
C LEU A 7 -10.21 11.87 10.07
N GLN A 8 -10.64 12.78 10.92
CA GLN A 8 -9.77 13.46 11.89
C GLN A 8 -9.17 12.49 12.91
N SER A 9 -9.94 11.48 13.33
CA SER A 9 -9.45 10.41 14.21
C SER A 9 -8.42 9.52 13.54
N LEU A 10 -8.49 9.34 12.22
CA LEU A 10 -7.47 8.63 11.45
C LEU A 10 -6.14 9.41 11.42
N LEU A 11 -6.20 10.74 11.26
CA LEU A 11 -4.99 11.58 11.30
C LEU A 11 -4.31 11.50 12.67
N LEU A 12 -5.09 11.56 13.76
CA LEU A 12 -4.55 11.38 15.10
C LEU A 12 -3.95 9.98 15.28
N ALA A 13 -4.62 8.93 14.77
CA ALA A 13 -4.08 7.57 14.78
C ALA A 13 -2.75 7.46 14.02
N THR A 14 -2.63 8.15 12.88
CA THR A 14 -1.39 8.20 12.08
C THR A 14 -0.24 8.84 12.85
N LEU A 15 -0.48 9.96 13.50
CA LEU A 15 0.52 10.64 14.33
C LEU A 15 0.99 9.77 15.50
N LEU A 16 0.04 9.14 16.20
CA LEU A 16 0.34 8.23 17.30
C LEU A 16 1.07 6.97 16.81
N ALA A 17 0.68 6.41 15.66
CA ALA A 17 1.37 5.28 15.06
C ALA A 17 2.82 5.64 14.73
N GLY A 18 3.07 6.80 14.14
CA GLY A 18 4.42 7.30 13.89
C GLY A 18 5.22 7.48 15.18
N ALA A 19 4.61 8.03 16.25
CA ALA A 19 5.26 8.17 17.55
C ALA A 19 5.63 6.81 18.15
N PHE A 20 4.76 5.80 18.08
CA PHE A 20 5.07 4.42 18.50
C PHE A 20 6.22 3.84 17.71
N GLN A 21 6.25 4.01 16.39
CA GLN A 21 7.32 3.50 15.54
C GLN A 21 8.68 4.14 15.87
N VAL A 22 8.72 5.45 16.12
CA VAL A 22 9.92 6.13 16.61
C VAL A 22 10.35 5.56 17.95
N LEU A 23 9.42 5.40 18.89
CA LEU A 23 9.70 4.83 20.21
C LEU A 23 10.27 3.41 20.12
N PHE A 24 9.70 2.55 19.27
CA PHE A 24 10.21 1.21 19.00
C PHE A 24 11.66 1.24 18.47
N GLY A 25 11.95 2.16 17.54
CA GLY A 25 13.31 2.34 17.03
C GLY A 25 14.30 2.83 18.08
N LEU A 26 13.90 3.80 18.93
CA LEU A 26 14.73 4.33 20.02
C LEU A 26 15.01 3.29 21.11
N LEU A 27 14.00 2.54 21.52
CA LEU A 27 14.10 1.48 22.53
C LEU A 27 14.76 0.20 22.00
N ARG A 28 15.16 0.19 20.72
CA ARG A 28 15.78 -0.97 20.05
C ARG A 28 14.89 -2.23 20.05
N LEU A 29 13.57 -2.07 20.08
CA LEU A 29 12.62 -3.18 20.11
C LEU A 29 12.57 -3.95 18.77
N GLN A 30 13.17 -3.41 17.69
CA GLN A 30 13.36 -4.18 16.44
C GLN A 30 14.12 -5.49 16.64
N SER A 31 14.92 -5.60 17.71
CA SER A 31 15.59 -6.87 18.05
C SER A 31 14.60 -7.98 18.44
N MET A 32 13.40 -7.63 18.87
CA MET A 32 12.33 -8.60 19.16
C MET A 32 11.78 -9.26 17.90
N MET A 33 11.99 -8.65 16.72
CA MET A 33 11.62 -9.26 15.43
C MET A 33 12.34 -10.59 15.16
N ARG A 34 13.48 -10.83 15.81
CA ARG A 34 14.17 -12.14 15.75
C ARG A 34 13.34 -13.29 16.33
N PHE A 35 12.35 -12.99 17.17
CA PHE A 35 11.45 -13.99 17.77
C PHE A 35 10.20 -14.24 16.91
N VAL A 36 9.98 -13.43 15.87
CA VAL A 36 8.91 -13.68 14.91
C VAL A 36 9.38 -14.81 14.00
N SER A 37 8.72 -15.94 14.06
CA SER A 37 9.06 -17.08 13.22
C SER A 37 8.66 -16.83 11.76
N ARG A 38 9.33 -17.49 10.83
CA ARG A 38 9.04 -17.37 9.39
C ARG A 38 7.60 -17.76 9.05
N GLU A 39 7.03 -18.71 9.82
CA GLU A 39 5.63 -19.14 9.64
C GLU A 39 4.65 -18.01 10.00
N VAL A 40 4.94 -17.25 11.06
CA VAL A 40 4.13 -16.09 11.46
C VAL A 40 4.21 -14.99 10.38
N GLU A 41 5.40 -14.74 9.85
CA GLU A 41 5.60 -13.79 8.76
C GLU A 41 4.80 -14.19 7.51
N MET A 42 4.90 -15.46 7.10
CA MET A 42 4.14 -15.98 5.96
C MET A 42 2.63 -15.92 6.20
N GLY A 43 2.18 -16.25 7.41
CA GLY A 43 0.78 -16.13 7.80
C GLY A 43 0.27 -14.69 7.71
N PHE A 44 1.07 -13.72 8.17
CA PHE A 44 0.76 -12.30 8.10
C PHE A 44 0.65 -11.81 6.64
N VAL A 45 1.62 -12.17 5.78
CA VAL A 45 1.60 -11.80 4.35
C VAL A 45 0.39 -12.41 3.63
N ASN A 46 0.05 -13.66 3.92
CA ASN A 46 -1.14 -14.31 3.36
C ASN A 46 -2.44 -13.63 3.83
N ALA A 47 -2.52 -13.25 5.09
CA ALA A 47 -3.67 -12.50 5.61
C ALA A 47 -3.81 -11.14 4.92
N LEU A 48 -2.70 -10.40 4.71
CA LEU A 48 -2.71 -9.15 3.96
C LEU A 48 -3.20 -9.35 2.52
N ALA A 49 -2.71 -10.38 1.84
CA ALA A 49 -3.13 -10.69 0.48
C ALA A 49 -4.65 -10.96 0.40
N ILE A 50 -5.20 -11.71 1.35
CA ILE A 50 -6.64 -11.97 1.44
C ILE A 50 -7.41 -10.68 1.72
N LEU A 51 -6.91 -9.82 2.62
CA LEU A 51 -7.53 -8.54 2.92
C LEU A 51 -7.53 -7.60 1.71
N ILE A 52 -6.42 -7.52 0.97
CA ILE A 52 -6.33 -6.72 -0.27
C ILE A 52 -7.36 -7.23 -1.29
N PHE A 53 -7.47 -8.54 -1.48
CA PHE A 53 -8.45 -9.12 -2.38
C PHE A 53 -9.88 -8.84 -1.93
N SER A 54 -10.20 -9.07 -0.66
CA SER A 54 -11.55 -8.87 -0.12
C SER A 54 -12.00 -7.42 -0.20
N ALA A 55 -11.08 -6.46 -0.08
CA ALA A 55 -11.36 -5.04 -0.26
C ALA A 55 -11.77 -4.66 -1.69
N GLN A 56 -11.48 -5.51 -2.70
CA GLN A 56 -11.91 -5.29 -4.07
C GLN A 56 -13.34 -5.78 -4.33
N ILE A 57 -13.85 -6.71 -3.51
CA ILE A 57 -15.18 -7.30 -3.72
C ILE A 57 -16.28 -6.24 -3.78
N PRO A 58 -16.38 -5.25 -2.88
CA PRO A 58 -17.40 -4.20 -2.98
C PRO A 58 -17.36 -3.41 -4.29
N GLN A 59 -16.17 -3.24 -4.88
CA GLN A 59 -16.00 -2.53 -6.14
C GLN A 59 -16.41 -3.36 -7.37
N MET A 60 -16.63 -4.66 -7.17
CA MET A 60 -17.09 -5.60 -8.20
C MET A 60 -18.58 -5.93 -8.07
N LEU A 61 -19.22 -5.53 -6.97
CA LEU A 61 -20.65 -5.80 -6.75
C LEU A 61 -21.50 -4.68 -7.39
N HIS A 62 -22.63 -5.09 -7.96
CA HIS A 62 -23.63 -4.19 -8.56
C HIS A 62 -23.10 -3.27 -9.68
N VAL A 63 -22.07 -3.72 -10.40
CA VAL A 63 -21.47 -2.98 -11.52
C VAL A 63 -21.95 -3.53 -12.86
N THR A 64 -21.79 -2.73 -13.91
CA THR A 64 -22.16 -3.10 -15.27
C THR A 64 -21.23 -4.16 -15.84
N TRP A 65 -21.71 -4.93 -16.83
CA TRP A 65 -20.88 -5.92 -17.51
C TRP A 65 -19.61 -5.31 -18.16
N HIS A 66 -19.64 -4.02 -18.53
CA HIS A 66 -18.49 -3.29 -19.05
C HIS A 66 -17.35 -3.25 -18.04
N THR A 67 -17.65 -3.07 -16.76
CA THR A 67 -16.65 -3.08 -15.69
C THR A 67 -15.95 -4.44 -15.59
N TYR A 68 -16.72 -5.54 -15.68
CA TYR A 68 -16.12 -6.89 -15.69
C TYR A 68 -15.25 -7.14 -16.92
N ALA A 69 -15.68 -6.67 -18.09
CA ALA A 69 -14.89 -6.77 -19.32
C ALA A 69 -13.57 -5.99 -19.20
N LEU A 70 -13.61 -4.76 -18.61
CA LEU A 70 -12.41 -3.98 -18.37
C LEU A 70 -11.50 -4.62 -17.33
N ILE A 71 -12.03 -5.21 -16.25
CA ILE A 71 -11.23 -5.94 -15.27
C ILE A 71 -10.55 -7.15 -15.93
N ALA A 72 -11.27 -7.93 -16.73
CA ALA A 72 -10.73 -9.07 -17.45
C ALA A 72 -9.62 -8.64 -18.45
N LEU A 73 -9.85 -7.57 -19.19
CA LEU A 73 -8.85 -6.98 -20.09
C LEU A 73 -7.63 -6.48 -19.30
N GLY A 74 -7.85 -5.80 -18.18
CA GLY A 74 -6.77 -5.34 -17.29
C GLY A 74 -5.91 -6.49 -16.77
N LEU A 75 -6.55 -7.56 -16.29
CA LEU A 75 -5.84 -8.78 -15.88
C LEU A 75 -5.09 -9.42 -17.04
N ALA A 76 -5.69 -9.49 -18.22
CA ALA A 76 -5.02 -10.00 -19.41
C ALA A 76 -3.76 -9.17 -19.74
N ILE A 77 -3.84 -7.84 -19.72
CA ILE A 77 -2.69 -6.96 -19.96
C ILE A 77 -1.62 -7.22 -18.90
N VAL A 78 -1.98 -7.23 -17.62
CA VAL A 78 -1.01 -7.36 -16.53
C VAL A 78 -0.30 -8.69 -16.54
N TYR A 79 -0.95 -9.81 -16.92
CA TYR A 79 -0.34 -11.14 -16.95
C TYR A 79 0.31 -11.51 -18.26
N LEU A 80 -0.21 -11.02 -19.41
CA LEU A 80 0.33 -11.39 -20.73
C LEU A 80 1.47 -10.47 -21.17
N LEU A 81 1.39 -9.17 -20.83
CA LEU A 81 2.40 -8.20 -21.28
C LEU A 81 3.83 -8.48 -20.77
N PRO A 82 4.07 -8.93 -19.53
CA PRO A 82 5.42 -9.28 -19.09
C PRO A 82 6.08 -10.39 -19.91
N ARG A 83 5.29 -11.24 -20.61
CA ARG A 83 5.81 -12.28 -21.50
C ARG A 83 6.46 -11.70 -22.76
N LEU A 84 6.08 -10.47 -23.13
CA LEU A 84 6.64 -9.76 -24.29
C LEU A 84 7.93 -9.00 -23.97
N ARG A 85 8.51 -9.18 -22.77
CA ARG A 85 9.77 -8.54 -22.31
C ARG A 85 9.80 -7.03 -22.52
N THR A 86 8.69 -6.35 -22.28
CA THR A 86 8.61 -4.88 -22.36
C THR A 86 9.39 -4.23 -21.23
N ALA A 87 10.08 -3.12 -21.51
CA ALA A 87 10.79 -2.33 -20.50
C ALA A 87 9.82 -1.54 -19.59
N VAL A 88 8.55 -1.42 -19.98
CA VAL A 88 7.54 -0.65 -19.24
C VAL A 88 6.75 -1.57 -18.29
N PRO A 89 6.53 -1.17 -17.04
CA PRO A 89 5.73 -1.94 -16.08
C PRO A 89 4.31 -2.18 -16.61
N SER A 90 3.86 -3.45 -16.60
CA SER A 90 2.54 -3.83 -17.08
C SER A 90 1.36 -3.12 -16.37
N PRO A 91 1.42 -2.79 -15.05
CA PRO A 91 0.36 -2.01 -14.41
C PRO A 91 0.20 -0.61 -15.01
N LEU A 92 1.30 0.04 -15.39
CA LEU A 92 1.24 1.36 -16.02
C LEU A 92 0.54 1.30 -17.38
N ILE A 93 0.89 0.31 -18.20
CA ILE A 93 0.23 0.09 -19.51
C ILE A 93 -1.24 -0.25 -19.32
N CYS A 94 -1.58 -1.05 -18.30
CA CYS A 94 -2.97 -1.36 -17.95
C CYS A 94 -3.77 -0.08 -17.66
N ILE A 95 -3.26 0.81 -16.81
CA ILE A 95 -3.91 2.09 -16.51
C ILE A 95 -4.09 2.93 -17.78
N LEU A 96 -3.04 3.10 -18.56
CA LEU A 96 -3.09 3.93 -19.77
C LEU A 96 -4.07 3.39 -20.81
N VAL A 97 -4.04 2.10 -21.09
CA VAL A 97 -4.94 1.46 -22.07
C VAL A 97 -6.38 1.52 -21.62
N LEU A 98 -6.68 1.13 -20.37
CA LEU A 98 -8.06 1.13 -19.87
C LEU A 98 -8.62 2.55 -19.75
N THR A 99 -7.80 3.52 -19.36
CA THR A 99 -8.20 4.94 -19.35
C THR A 99 -8.45 5.43 -20.77
N GLY A 100 -7.58 5.09 -21.73
CA GLY A 100 -7.79 5.43 -23.13
C GLY A 100 -9.08 4.86 -23.70
N ILE A 101 -9.40 3.61 -23.41
CA ILE A 101 -10.65 2.96 -23.81
C ILE A 101 -11.85 3.66 -23.17
N SER A 102 -11.78 3.96 -21.87
CA SER A 102 -12.83 4.66 -21.12
C SER A 102 -13.14 6.05 -21.66
N LEU A 103 -12.13 6.75 -22.14
CA LEU A 103 -12.28 8.08 -22.74
C LEU A 103 -12.82 8.01 -24.19
N ALA A 104 -12.43 6.98 -24.94
CA ALA A 104 -12.84 6.83 -26.33
C ALA A 104 -14.29 6.33 -26.49
N VAL A 105 -14.76 5.53 -25.54
CA VAL A 105 -16.10 4.95 -25.57
C VAL A 105 -16.84 5.35 -24.29
N PRO A 106 -17.92 6.14 -24.39
CA PRO A 106 -18.73 6.50 -23.21
C PRO A 106 -19.39 5.25 -22.65
N MET A 107 -18.92 4.81 -21.50
CA MET A 107 -19.43 3.63 -20.79
C MET A 107 -19.91 4.05 -19.39
N PRO A 108 -20.99 3.45 -18.86
CA PRO A 108 -21.44 3.68 -17.49
C PRO A 108 -20.53 2.90 -16.51
N ILE A 109 -19.34 3.42 -16.27
CA ILE A 109 -18.33 2.83 -15.37
C ILE A 109 -17.90 3.85 -14.34
N HIS A 110 -17.52 3.36 -13.16
CA HIS A 110 -16.97 4.19 -12.10
C HIS A 110 -15.53 4.59 -12.40
N VAL A 111 -15.22 5.86 -12.17
CA VAL A 111 -13.88 6.43 -12.25
C VAL A 111 -13.37 6.83 -10.87
N VAL A 112 -12.08 7.10 -10.75
CA VAL A 112 -11.45 7.48 -9.48
C VAL A 112 -12.12 8.71 -8.85
N ALA A 113 -12.58 9.66 -9.66
CA ALA A 113 -13.32 10.83 -9.19
C ALA A 113 -14.60 10.47 -8.41
N ASP A 114 -15.24 9.34 -8.70
CA ASP A 114 -16.45 8.88 -8.02
C ASP A 114 -16.17 8.32 -6.61
N LEU A 115 -14.93 7.93 -6.34
CA LEU A 115 -14.50 7.45 -5.03
C LEU A 115 -14.25 8.58 -4.02
N GLY A 116 -14.03 9.80 -4.51
CA GLY A 116 -13.80 10.97 -3.68
C GLY A 116 -13.09 12.09 -4.44
N ALA A 117 -13.21 13.31 -3.93
CA ALA A 117 -12.52 14.45 -4.50
C ALA A 117 -11.01 14.32 -4.36
N LEU A 118 -10.30 14.35 -5.48
CA LEU A 118 -8.84 14.40 -5.49
C LEU A 118 -8.35 15.79 -5.03
N PRO A 119 -7.25 15.85 -4.28
CA PRO A 119 -6.68 17.13 -3.89
C PRO A 119 -6.23 17.92 -5.12
N THR A 120 -6.62 19.17 -5.20
CA THR A 120 -6.31 20.08 -6.33
C THR A 120 -5.07 20.93 -6.08
N GLY A 121 -4.45 20.80 -4.92
CA GLY A 121 -3.30 21.60 -4.50
C GLY A 121 -2.23 20.79 -3.76
N LEU A 122 -1.16 21.48 -3.39
CA LEU A 122 -0.11 20.89 -2.56
C LEU A 122 -0.66 20.54 -1.16
N PRO A 123 -0.18 19.46 -0.56
CA PRO A 123 -0.51 19.14 0.82
C PRO A 123 -0.18 20.32 1.75
N HIS A 124 -1.11 20.70 2.60
CA HIS A 124 -0.92 21.75 3.58
C HIS A 124 -0.89 21.17 4.99
N LEU A 125 -0.25 21.87 5.89
CA LEU A 125 -0.18 21.45 7.28
C LEU A 125 -1.58 21.44 7.89
N THR A 126 -2.02 20.28 8.34
CA THR A 126 -3.35 20.05 8.91
C THR A 126 -3.20 19.46 10.29
N TRP A 127 -3.62 20.22 11.30
CA TRP A 127 -3.66 19.67 12.66
C TRP A 127 -4.98 18.92 12.89
N PRO A 128 -4.95 17.71 13.49
CA PRO A 128 -6.19 16.97 13.77
C PRO A 128 -7.12 17.79 14.69
N GLN A 129 -8.30 18.10 14.20
CA GLN A 129 -9.31 18.84 14.94
C GLN A 129 -10.19 17.89 15.76
N VAL A 130 -9.57 17.09 16.61
CA VAL A 130 -10.29 16.17 17.51
C VAL A 130 -10.05 16.64 18.93
N PRO A 131 -11.07 16.68 19.79
CA PRO A 131 -10.86 16.99 21.19
C PRO A 131 -9.93 15.95 21.81
N LEU A 132 -8.79 16.40 22.33
CA LEU A 132 -7.79 15.54 22.98
C LEU A 132 -8.29 15.13 24.38
N THR A 133 -9.41 14.42 24.41
CA THR A 133 -9.98 13.86 25.65
C THR A 133 -9.46 12.44 25.87
N TRP A 134 -9.49 11.98 27.11
CA TRP A 134 -9.12 10.62 27.46
C TRP A 134 -9.93 9.57 26.70
N SER A 135 -11.22 9.83 26.48
CA SER A 135 -12.09 8.97 25.70
C SER A 135 -11.65 8.84 24.23
N THR A 136 -11.27 9.95 23.60
CA THR A 136 -10.74 9.94 22.23
C THR A 136 -9.44 9.13 22.16
N PHE A 137 -8.57 9.31 23.15
CA PHE A 137 -7.32 8.57 23.21
C PHE A 137 -7.53 7.07 23.35
N GLN A 138 -8.45 6.64 24.24
CA GLN A 138 -8.79 5.23 24.40
C GLN A 138 -9.35 4.59 23.13
N ILE A 139 -10.09 5.33 22.33
CA ILE A 139 -10.65 4.86 21.05
C ILE A 139 -9.54 4.74 19.98
N VAL A 140 -8.67 5.74 19.90
CA VAL A 140 -7.67 5.84 18.82
C VAL A 140 -6.44 4.97 19.07
N LEU A 141 -6.06 4.79 20.33
CA LEU A 141 -4.85 4.08 20.75
C LEU A 141 -4.70 2.67 20.19
N PRO A 142 -5.71 1.77 20.27
CA PRO A 142 -5.58 0.41 19.72
C PRO A 142 -5.38 0.41 18.21
N TYR A 143 -6.02 1.31 17.50
CA TYR A 143 -5.83 1.45 16.04
C TYR A 143 -4.45 2.00 15.70
N ALA A 144 -3.98 3.01 16.43
CA ALA A 144 -2.64 3.57 16.25
C ALA A 144 -1.55 2.52 16.52
N PHE A 145 -1.72 1.73 17.59
CA PHE A 145 -0.81 0.65 17.92
C PHE A 145 -0.82 -0.45 16.85
N ALA A 146 -2.00 -0.87 16.40
CA ALA A 146 -2.12 -1.86 15.33
C ALA A 146 -1.47 -1.37 14.03
N MET A 147 -1.72 -0.11 13.62
CA MET A 147 -1.09 0.51 12.46
C MET A 147 0.44 0.58 12.60
N ALA A 148 0.94 0.92 13.79
CA ALA A 148 2.36 0.96 14.06
C ALA A 148 3.01 -0.43 13.93
N MET A 149 2.40 -1.44 14.53
CA MET A 149 2.89 -2.82 14.50
C MET A 149 2.89 -3.42 13.10
N VAL A 150 1.76 -3.29 12.38
CA VAL A 150 1.64 -3.76 11.00
C VAL A 150 2.67 -3.07 10.09
N GLY A 151 2.78 -1.74 10.18
CA GLY A 151 3.73 -0.98 9.39
C GLY A 151 5.19 -1.34 9.68
N LEU A 152 5.55 -1.56 10.96
CA LEU A 152 6.89 -2.01 11.34
C LEU A 152 7.18 -3.42 10.84
N LEU A 153 6.26 -4.36 11.03
CA LEU A 153 6.42 -5.74 10.56
C LEU A 153 6.68 -5.75 9.06
N GLU A 154 5.85 -5.11 8.28
CA GLU A 154 5.96 -5.09 6.82
C GLU A 154 7.25 -4.40 6.35
N SER A 155 7.60 -3.23 6.91
CA SER A 155 8.82 -2.51 6.53
C SER A 155 10.10 -3.26 6.91
N LEU A 156 10.13 -3.90 8.09
CA LEU A 156 11.29 -4.67 8.52
C LEU A 156 11.47 -5.97 7.71
N MET A 157 10.37 -6.63 7.35
CA MET A 157 10.38 -7.76 6.43
C MET A 157 10.89 -7.34 5.04
N THR A 158 10.36 -6.24 4.51
CA THR A 158 10.80 -5.67 3.23
C THR A 158 12.30 -5.36 3.26
N ALA A 159 12.78 -4.72 4.33
CA ALA A 159 14.20 -4.43 4.50
C ALA A 159 15.06 -5.70 4.60
N THR A 160 14.53 -6.79 5.16
CA THR A 160 15.24 -8.08 5.19
C THR A 160 15.31 -8.71 3.81
N VAL A 161 14.21 -8.73 3.07
CA VAL A 161 14.17 -9.24 1.69
C VAL A 161 15.12 -8.45 0.77
N VAL A 162 15.17 -7.13 0.93
CA VAL A 162 16.10 -6.28 0.17
C VAL A 162 17.54 -6.58 0.52
N ASP A 163 17.86 -6.74 1.81
CA ASP A 163 19.20 -7.08 2.26
C ASP A 163 19.66 -8.42 1.63
N GLU A 164 18.79 -9.42 1.61
CA GLU A 164 19.06 -10.73 0.97
C GLU A 164 19.26 -10.61 -0.56
N LEU A 165 18.42 -9.82 -1.24
CA LEU A 165 18.50 -9.66 -2.70
C LEU A 165 19.70 -8.83 -3.16
N THR A 166 20.21 -7.95 -2.33
CA THR A 166 21.30 -7.01 -2.67
C THR A 166 22.61 -7.34 -1.98
N ASP A 167 22.64 -8.37 -1.15
CA ASP A 167 23.79 -8.75 -0.30
C ASP A 167 24.29 -7.57 0.53
N THR A 168 23.35 -6.86 1.17
CA THR A 168 23.63 -5.67 2.00
C THR A 168 23.05 -5.84 3.38
N HIS A 169 23.50 -5.00 4.32
CA HIS A 169 22.96 -4.97 5.68
C HIS A 169 22.39 -3.60 5.97
N SER A 170 21.08 -3.53 6.18
CA SER A 170 20.38 -2.32 6.57
C SER A 170 20.24 -2.21 8.09
N SER A 171 20.27 -0.98 8.59
CA SER A 171 19.99 -0.71 10.01
C SER A 171 18.49 -0.76 10.28
N LYS A 172 18.00 -1.86 10.80
CA LYS A 172 16.58 -2.03 11.17
C LYS A 172 16.10 -0.98 12.19
N ARG A 173 17.01 -0.46 13.03
CA ARG A 173 16.73 0.65 13.94
C ARG A 173 16.42 1.93 13.19
N MET A 174 17.24 2.27 12.20
CA MET A 174 17.03 3.46 11.38
C MET A 174 15.76 3.34 10.54
N GLU A 175 15.43 2.13 10.09
CA GLU A 175 14.18 1.85 9.38
C GLU A 175 12.95 2.16 10.25
N CYS A 176 12.90 1.63 11.48
CA CYS A 176 11.81 1.91 12.42
C CYS A 176 11.67 3.40 12.71
N THR A 177 12.79 4.07 12.99
CA THR A 177 12.77 5.50 13.34
C THR A 177 12.39 6.35 12.13
N GLY A 178 12.94 6.03 10.96
CA GLY A 178 12.65 6.73 9.70
C GLY A 178 11.19 6.57 9.28
N LEU A 179 10.64 5.36 9.38
CA LEU A 179 9.23 5.09 9.12
C LEU A 179 8.33 5.90 10.07
N GLY A 180 8.65 5.90 11.36
CA GLY A 180 7.89 6.66 12.36
C GLY A 180 7.91 8.17 12.12
N ILE A 181 9.08 8.73 11.82
CA ILE A 181 9.22 10.15 11.46
C ILE A 181 8.40 10.45 10.20
N SER A 182 8.50 9.62 9.16
CA SER A 182 7.72 9.79 7.94
C SER A 182 6.23 9.78 8.20
N ASN A 183 5.73 8.86 9.04
CA ASN A 183 4.31 8.78 9.37
C ASN A 183 3.82 9.96 10.22
N ILE A 184 4.67 10.55 11.08
CA ILE A 184 4.35 11.79 11.78
C ILE A 184 4.18 12.92 10.75
N PHE A 185 5.14 13.08 9.83
CA PHE A 185 5.01 14.09 8.77
C PHE A 185 3.77 13.88 7.91
N VAL A 186 3.53 12.65 7.45
CA VAL A 186 2.34 12.31 6.66
C VAL A 186 1.05 12.66 7.42
N GLY A 187 0.97 12.34 8.70
CA GLY A 187 -0.20 12.69 9.54
C GLY A 187 -0.40 14.20 9.68
N LEU A 188 0.68 14.98 9.79
CA LEU A 188 0.63 16.45 9.83
C LEU A 188 0.19 17.08 8.50
N PHE A 189 0.43 16.40 7.38
CA PHE A 189 -0.02 16.84 6.07
C PHE A 189 -1.36 16.21 5.63
N GLY A 190 -2.11 15.68 6.60
CA GLY A 190 -3.46 15.16 6.34
C GLY A 190 -3.50 13.78 5.69
N GLY A 191 -2.37 13.07 5.65
CA GLY A 191 -2.25 11.75 5.07
C GLY A 191 -2.46 10.61 6.07
N MET A 192 -2.51 9.40 5.55
CA MET A 192 -2.65 8.16 6.31
C MET A 192 -1.28 7.48 6.47
N ALA A 193 -1.07 6.76 7.57
CA ALA A 193 0.16 6.01 7.80
C ALA A 193 0.45 5.03 6.65
N GLY A 194 1.72 4.97 6.27
CA GLY A 194 2.24 4.07 5.25
C GLY A 194 3.34 3.16 5.78
N CYS A 195 3.76 2.22 4.95
CA CYS A 195 4.86 1.29 5.22
C CYS A 195 5.61 0.95 3.93
N GLY A 196 6.77 0.32 4.07
CA GLY A 196 7.55 -0.18 2.94
C GLY A 196 7.05 -1.53 2.46
N MET A 197 6.35 -1.58 1.33
CA MET A 197 5.82 -2.82 0.75
C MET A 197 6.89 -3.62 -0.01
N ILE A 198 6.92 -4.94 0.19
CA ILE A 198 7.85 -5.86 -0.51
C ILE A 198 7.68 -5.75 -2.02
N GLY A 199 6.46 -5.81 -2.53
CA GLY A 199 6.18 -5.84 -3.98
C GLY A 199 6.71 -4.62 -4.73
N GLN A 200 6.47 -3.42 -4.21
CA GLN A 200 6.92 -2.17 -4.80
C GLN A 200 8.44 -2.02 -4.71
N THR A 201 9.02 -2.38 -3.57
CA THR A 201 10.46 -2.25 -3.32
C THR A 201 11.26 -3.22 -4.18
N VAL A 202 10.85 -4.49 -4.26
CA VAL A 202 11.48 -5.50 -5.14
C VAL A 202 11.28 -5.13 -6.61
N GLY A 203 10.10 -4.60 -6.96
CA GLY A 203 9.85 -4.06 -8.30
C GLY A 203 10.85 -2.96 -8.66
N ASN A 204 11.05 -1.97 -7.77
CA ASN A 204 12.02 -0.90 -7.97
C ASN A 204 13.45 -1.44 -8.16
N LEU A 205 13.86 -2.43 -7.35
CA LEU A 205 15.16 -3.09 -7.48
C LEU A 205 15.34 -3.78 -8.83
N ARG A 206 14.31 -4.48 -9.32
CA ARG A 206 14.34 -5.17 -10.62
C ARG A 206 14.54 -4.22 -11.80
N TYR A 207 14.03 -2.99 -11.69
CA TYR A 207 14.22 -1.93 -12.67
C TYR A 207 15.50 -1.11 -12.45
N GLY A 208 16.39 -1.57 -11.56
CA GLY A 208 17.70 -0.96 -11.31
C GLY A 208 17.66 0.21 -10.33
N GLY A 209 16.50 0.49 -9.71
CA GLY A 209 16.39 1.54 -8.69
C GLY A 209 17.16 1.14 -7.44
N ARG A 210 18.16 1.95 -7.06
CA ARG A 210 18.94 1.76 -5.84
C ARG A 210 19.12 3.10 -5.14
N GLY A 211 19.08 3.05 -3.80
CA GLY A 211 19.35 4.20 -2.97
C GLY A 211 18.19 5.19 -2.83
N ARG A 212 18.43 6.22 -2.05
CA ARG A 212 17.42 7.20 -1.61
C ARG A 212 16.87 8.07 -2.74
N LEU A 213 17.67 8.30 -3.78
CA LEU A 213 17.26 9.12 -4.92
C LEU A 213 16.10 8.45 -5.69
N SER A 214 16.11 7.13 -5.82
CA SER A 214 15.04 6.38 -6.49
C SER A 214 13.69 6.58 -5.79
N THR A 215 13.64 6.43 -4.47
CA THR A 215 12.42 6.61 -3.68
C THR A 215 11.97 8.06 -3.63
N PHE A 216 12.90 9.00 -3.54
CA PHE A 216 12.60 10.45 -3.59
C PHE A 216 11.98 10.82 -4.95
N THR A 217 12.57 10.35 -6.05
CA THR A 217 12.06 10.61 -7.40
C THR A 217 10.67 10.02 -7.58
N ALA A 218 10.42 8.79 -7.08
CA ALA A 218 9.10 8.18 -7.12
C ALA A 218 8.05 8.99 -6.35
N GLY A 219 8.37 9.47 -5.15
CA GLY A 219 7.49 10.33 -4.36
C GLY A 219 7.23 11.68 -5.01
N ALA A 220 8.28 12.34 -5.52
CA ALA A 220 8.18 13.62 -6.21
C ALA A 220 7.35 13.50 -7.50
N PHE A 221 7.54 12.42 -8.27
CA PHE A 221 6.76 12.14 -9.47
C PHE A 221 5.29 11.87 -9.17
N LEU A 222 5.01 11.12 -8.11
CA LEU A 222 3.63 10.87 -7.66
C LEU A 222 2.94 12.17 -7.25
N LEU A 223 3.63 13.04 -6.50
CA LEU A 223 3.12 14.34 -6.12
C LEU A 223 2.85 15.22 -7.36
N LEU A 224 3.77 15.23 -8.31
CA LEU A 224 3.61 15.94 -9.57
C LEU A 224 2.38 15.44 -10.34
N LEU A 225 2.21 14.12 -10.44
CA LEU A 225 1.04 13.52 -11.09
C LEU A 225 -0.27 13.94 -10.42
N LEU A 226 -0.33 13.89 -9.09
CA LEU A 226 -1.54 14.25 -8.35
C LEU A 226 -1.88 15.73 -8.48
N VAL A 227 -0.90 16.62 -8.46
CA VAL A 227 -1.12 18.07 -8.51
C VAL A 227 -1.30 18.56 -9.94
N ALA A 228 -0.41 18.19 -10.87
CA ALA A 228 -0.43 18.72 -12.23
C ALA A 228 -1.39 17.95 -13.15
N MET A 229 -1.57 16.66 -12.92
CA MET A 229 -2.37 15.78 -13.78
C MET A 229 -3.62 15.22 -13.08
N HIS A 230 -4.10 15.87 -12.01
CA HIS A 230 -5.25 15.40 -11.25
C HIS A 230 -6.48 15.08 -12.11
N ARG A 231 -6.71 15.86 -13.18
CA ARG A 231 -7.83 15.63 -14.13
C ARG A 231 -7.71 14.30 -14.85
N PHE A 232 -6.50 13.89 -15.25
CA PHE A 232 -6.27 12.60 -15.89
C PHE A 232 -6.37 11.46 -14.89
N VAL A 233 -5.81 11.63 -13.69
CA VAL A 233 -5.91 10.64 -12.61
C VAL A 233 -7.37 10.44 -12.19
N ALA A 234 -8.17 11.50 -12.14
CA ALA A 234 -9.59 11.45 -11.84
C ALA A 234 -10.40 10.59 -12.83
N GLN A 235 -9.97 10.50 -14.07
CA GLN A 235 -10.64 9.78 -15.15
C GLN A 235 -10.21 8.29 -15.24
N VAL A 236 -9.26 7.86 -14.44
CA VAL A 236 -8.82 6.44 -14.41
C VAL A 236 -10.00 5.56 -13.99
N PRO A 237 -10.36 4.53 -14.79
CA PRO A 237 -11.46 3.64 -14.42
C PRO A 237 -11.10 2.80 -13.19
N VAL A 238 -12.02 2.69 -12.24
CA VAL A 238 -11.85 1.87 -11.02
C VAL A 238 -11.53 0.43 -11.41
N ALA A 239 -12.06 -0.06 -12.52
CA ALA A 239 -11.76 -1.39 -13.07
C ALA A 239 -10.26 -1.65 -13.27
N ALA A 240 -9.47 -0.63 -13.68
CA ALA A 240 -8.02 -0.75 -13.83
C ALA A 240 -7.33 -0.96 -12.48
N LEU A 241 -7.75 -0.21 -11.47
CA LEU A 241 -7.21 -0.34 -10.11
C LEU A 241 -7.55 -1.70 -9.50
N VAL A 242 -8.80 -2.15 -9.67
CA VAL A 242 -9.25 -3.48 -9.22
C VAL A 242 -8.41 -4.59 -9.86
N ALA A 243 -8.19 -4.55 -11.18
CA ALA A 243 -7.37 -5.54 -11.88
C ALA A 243 -5.92 -5.59 -11.33
N ILE A 244 -5.33 -4.43 -11.08
CA ILE A 244 -3.98 -4.33 -10.51
C ILE A 244 -3.95 -4.84 -9.07
N MET A 245 -4.94 -4.49 -8.25
CA MET A 245 -5.01 -4.94 -6.85
C MET A 245 -5.24 -6.45 -6.74
N ILE A 246 -6.03 -7.04 -7.63
CA ILE A 246 -6.17 -8.50 -7.73
C ILE A 246 -4.80 -9.14 -8.05
N MET A 247 -4.07 -8.60 -9.03
CA MET A 247 -2.72 -9.08 -9.35
C MET A 247 -1.77 -8.96 -8.16
N VAL A 248 -1.77 -7.81 -7.48
CA VAL A 248 -0.94 -7.59 -6.28
C VAL A 248 -1.30 -8.60 -5.19
N SER A 249 -2.57 -8.82 -4.92
CA SER A 249 -3.03 -9.82 -3.95
C SER A 249 -2.51 -11.22 -4.29
N ILE A 250 -2.68 -11.67 -5.53
CA ILE A 250 -2.23 -12.99 -5.99
C ILE A 250 -0.71 -13.12 -5.93
N SER A 251 0.03 -12.05 -6.26
CA SER A 251 1.50 -12.04 -6.23
C SER A 251 2.08 -11.93 -4.82
N THR A 252 1.36 -11.32 -3.89
CA THR A 252 1.75 -11.22 -2.47
C THR A 252 1.50 -12.52 -1.74
N PHE A 253 0.47 -13.29 -2.14
CA PHE A 253 0.11 -14.53 -1.49
C PHE A 253 1.23 -15.59 -1.64
N SER A 254 1.68 -16.15 -0.51
CA SER A 254 2.69 -17.21 -0.48
C SER A 254 2.09 -18.59 -0.78
N TRP A 255 2.05 -18.96 -2.06
CA TRP A 255 1.52 -20.25 -2.52
C TRP A 255 2.35 -21.46 -2.03
N SER A 256 3.64 -21.25 -1.72
CA SER A 256 4.51 -22.28 -1.14
C SER A 256 4.05 -22.69 0.26
N SER A 257 3.58 -21.73 1.05
CA SER A 257 3.07 -21.98 2.40
C SER A 257 1.90 -22.98 2.43
N LEU A 258 1.00 -22.91 1.42
CA LEU A 258 -0.08 -23.89 1.29
C LEU A 258 0.42 -25.30 0.98
N ARG A 259 1.45 -25.41 0.14
CA ARG A 259 2.04 -26.71 -0.21
C ARG A 259 2.73 -27.33 0.99
N GLU A 260 3.42 -26.53 1.79
CA GLU A 260 4.08 -27.00 3.03
C GLU A 260 3.05 -27.46 4.07
N LEU A 261 1.93 -26.75 4.24
CA LEU A 261 0.83 -27.14 5.11
C LEU A 261 0.21 -28.48 4.73
N VAL A 262 0.08 -28.75 3.43
CA VAL A 262 -0.46 -30.02 2.93
C VAL A 262 0.56 -31.15 3.04
N ALA A 263 1.85 -30.84 2.94
CA ALA A 263 2.93 -31.83 2.98
C ALA A 263 3.30 -32.28 4.41
N HIS A 264 2.98 -31.48 5.45
CA HIS A 264 3.24 -31.88 6.82
C HIS A 264 2.08 -32.72 7.35
N PRO A 265 2.34 -33.96 7.84
CA PRO A 265 1.31 -34.76 8.49
C PRO A 265 0.84 -34.01 9.74
N LYS A 266 -0.48 -34.02 9.93
CA LYS A 266 -1.13 -33.47 11.11
C LYS A 266 -0.48 -34.02 12.36
N LEU A 267 0.20 -33.20 13.14
CA LEU A 267 0.51 -33.48 14.54
C LEU A 267 -0.76 -33.48 15.35
#